data_f889fb65ba9cf36970e6126ec79373c1
#
_entry.id   f889fb65ba9cf36970e6126ec79373c1
#
_cell.length_a   1.000
_cell.length_b   1.000
_cell.length_c   1.000
_cell.angle_alpha   90.00
_cell.angle_beta   90.00
_cell.angle_gamma   90.00
#
_symmetry.space_group_name_H-M   'P 1'
#
loop_
_entity.id
_entity.type
_entity.pdbx_description
1 polymer ?
#
loop_
_entity_poly.entity_id
_entity_poly.type
_entity_poly.pdbx_seq_one_letter_code
_entity_poly.pdbx_strand_id
1 'polypeptide(L)'
;MIATTVAAALAILTPPTQDVLNSTPAAYSSSQNGVINGQDMALFQQGLASARARDVIGTQSIMSRISDPTAKKLVEWALVDTSDRQLSFTDLARAQSDLANWPRADSRRAAGERALGLANASPDTVLAFFNGTAPTTAEGAIALAGAMEQKGQRREAQALIRDWWRTRSFDEAQQSTIANRWGGWLNADDHVARLNMLLLGPHGPATRAMVYMVPADRQAVANAVMALRTAYSPDALVAGLSPAVANDPAVVLERVRLLRSAGRQSEGFPLLSALPAAPSHKEGQDTLWSERRNYFLDALQQGNP
;
A
#
# COMPACT_ATOMS: atom_id res chain seq x y z
N MET A 1 -45.42 7.03 27.67
CA MET A 1 -44.37 6.85 28.68
C MET A 1 -43.89 5.40 28.63
N ILE A 2 -42.86 5.09 27.93
CA ILE A 2 -42.07 3.86 28.10
C ILE A 2 -40.62 4.28 27.86
N ALA A 3 -39.86 4.30 28.93
CA ALA A 3 -38.41 4.56 28.89
C ALA A 3 -37.71 3.24 28.59
N THR A 4 -36.97 3.19 27.50
CA THR A 4 -36.09 2.04 27.18
C THR A 4 -34.67 2.39 27.59
N THR A 5 -34.24 1.80 28.69
CA THR A 5 -32.89 1.90 29.22
C THR A 5 -31.96 1.08 28.35
N VAL A 6 -30.97 1.70 27.67
CA VAL A 6 -29.89 1.01 26.99
C VAL A 6 -28.80 0.74 28.04
N ALA A 7 -28.66 -0.52 28.43
CA ALA A 7 -27.51 -0.99 29.23
C ALA A 7 -26.30 -1.18 28.33
N ALA A 8 -25.29 -0.33 28.51
CA ALA A 8 -23.97 -0.52 27.90
C ALA A 8 -23.26 -1.66 28.64
N ALA A 9 -23.05 -2.78 27.98
CA ALA A 9 -22.20 -3.86 28.45
C ALA A 9 -20.74 -3.46 28.32
N LEU A 10 -20.11 -3.08 29.41
CA LEU A 10 -18.65 -2.95 29.52
C LEU A 10 -18.07 -4.36 29.53
N ALA A 11 -17.51 -4.83 28.42
CA ALA A 11 -16.71 -6.04 28.40
C ALA A 11 -15.38 -5.77 29.13
N ILE A 12 -15.31 -6.21 30.37
CA ILE A 12 -14.05 -6.25 31.14
C ILE A 12 -13.15 -7.28 30.46
N LEU A 13 -12.07 -6.83 29.84
CA LEU A 13 -10.97 -7.70 29.39
C LEU A 13 -10.30 -8.30 30.62
N THR A 14 -10.72 -9.50 31.02
CA THR A 14 -9.97 -10.31 31.97
C THR A 14 -8.67 -10.74 31.32
N PRO A 15 -7.52 -10.62 32.00
CA PRO A 15 -6.26 -11.17 31.48
C PRO A 15 -6.43 -12.68 31.30
N PRO A 16 -5.77 -13.28 30.28
CA PRO A 16 -5.85 -14.71 30.06
C PRO A 16 -5.40 -15.46 31.32
N THR A 17 -6.23 -16.38 31.78
CA THR A 17 -5.94 -17.23 32.93
C THR A 17 -4.66 -18.04 32.67
N GLN A 18 -3.87 -18.29 33.71
CA GLN A 18 -2.59 -19.04 33.66
C GLN A 18 -2.69 -20.41 33.00
N ASP A 19 -3.87 -20.98 32.82
CA ASP A 19 -4.11 -22.23 32.14
C ASP A 19 -3.72 -22.26 30.67
N VAL A 20 -3.64 -21.08 30.00
CA VAL A 20 -3.17 -21.00 28.59
C VAL A 20 -1.65 -21.17 28.49
N LEU A 21 -0.92 -20.94 29.58
CA LEU A 21 0.54 -21.09 29.61
C LEU A 21 0.98 -22.52 29.90
N ASN A 22 0.07 -23.40 30.36
CA ASN A 22 0.32 -24.79 30.66
C ASN A 22 -0.23 -25.78 29.63
N SER A 23 -0.80 -25.30 28.53
CA SER A 23 -1.07 -26.19 27.38
C SER A 23 0.27 -26.61 26.79
N THR A 24 0.71 -27.79 27.11
CA THR A 24 1.83 -28.45 26.43
C THR A 24 1.53 -28.37 24.94
N PRO A 25 2.40 -27.78 24.12
CA PRO A 25 2.17 -27.79 22.68
C PRO A 25 2.03 -29.26 22.29
N ALA A 26 0.97 -29.57 21.54
CA ALA A 26 0.75 -30.87 20.97
C ALA A 26 2.09 -31.38 20.45
N ALA A 27 2.52 -32.52 20.94
CA ALA A 27 3.81 -33.09 20.59
C ALA A 27 3.90 -33.10 19.05
N TYR A 28 4.68 -32.19 18.52
CA TYR A 28 5.21 -32.37 17.17
C TYR A 28 5.91 -33.73 17.24
N SER A 29 5.38 -34.68 16.50
CA SER A 29 6.06 -35.95 16.31
C SER A 29 7.47 -35.61 15.85
N SER A 30 8.42 -35.72 16.75
CA SER A 30 9.83 -35.59 16.50
C SER A 30 10.17 -36.70 15.52
N SER A 31 10.15 -36.38 14.23
CA SER A 31 10.97 -37.14 13.29
C SER A 31 12.38 -37.01 13.82
N GLN A 32 12.90 -38.14 14.26
CA GLN A 32 14.27 -38.28 14.75
C GLN A 32 15.19 -37.67 13.70
N ASN A 33 15.84 -36.60 14.03
CA ASN A 33 16.99 -35.87 13.48
C ASN A 33 16.75 -34.37 13.36
N GLY A 34 16.26 -33.73 14.42
CA GLY A 34 16.11 -32.27 14.48
C GLY A 34 17.42 -31.49 14.73
N VAL A 35 18.58 -32.12 14.61
CA VAL A 35 19.86 -31.40 14.75
C VAL A 35 20.52 -31.28 13.40
N ILE A 36 20.63 -30.05 12.94
CA ILE A 36 21.42 -29.72 11.74
C ILE A 36 22.85 -30.23 11.95
N ASN A 37 23.42 -30.92 10.96
CA ASN A 37 24.80 -31.40 11.05
C ASN A 37 25.79 -30.23 11.06
N GLY A 38 27.02 -30.47 11.56
CA GLY A 38 28.01 -29.39 11.74
C GLY A 38 28.42 -28.69 10.41
N GLN A 39 28.43 -29.42 9.31
CA GLN A 39 28.73 -28.83 7.98
C GLN A 39 27.61 -27.93 7.52
N ASP A 40 26.36 -28.37 7.60
CA ASP A 40 25.20 -27.53 7.22
C ASP A 40 25.04 -26.33 8.17
N MET A 41 25.39 -26.47 9.46
CA MET A 41 25.40 -25.35 10.40
C MET A 41 26.41 -24.27 9.97
N ALA A 42 27.61 -24.65 9.58
CA ALA A 42 28.62 -23.71 9.09
C ALA A 42 28.18 -23.03 7.79
N LEU A 43 27.63 -23.79 6.83
CA LEU A 43 27.08 -23.27 5.59
C LEU A 43 25.88 -22.34 5.85
N PHE A 44 25.00 -22.68 6.76
CA PHE A 44 23.87 -21.86 7.18
C PHE A 44 24.33 -20.50 7.71
N GLN A 45 25.30 -20.48 8.63
CA GLN A 45 25.86 -19.25 9.18
C GLN A 45 26.50 -18.38 8.09
N GLN A 46 27.28 -18.99 7.19
CA GLN A 46 27.89 -18.33 6.05
C GLN A 46 26.82 -17.77 5.10
N GLY A 47 25.78 -18.55 4.80
CA GLY A 47 24.67 -18.13 3.94
C GLY A 47 23.91 -16.92 4.50
N LEU A 48 23.62 -16.90 5.81
CA LEU A 48 23.00 -15.75 6.46
C LEU A 48 23.91 -14.51 6.44
N ALA A 49 25.22 -14.68 6.63
CA ALA A 49 26.19 -13.59 6.57
C ALA A 49 26.25 -13.00 5.16
N SER A 50 26.34 -13.86 4.13
CA SER A 50 26.34 -13.48 2.71
C SER A 50 25.03 -12.77 2.32
N ALA A 51 23.86 -13.27 2.74
CA ALA A 51 22.57 -12.63 2.52
C ALA A 51 22.49 -11.24 3.15
N ARG A 52 22.96 -11.07 4.38
CA ARG A 52 23.02 -9.76 5.05
C ARG A 52 23.97 -8.79 4.34
N ALA A 53 25.05 -9.29 3.75
CA ALA A 53 25.97 -8.52 2.92
C ALA A 53 25.39 -8.19 1.53
N ARG A 54 24.18 -8.71 1.20
CA ARG A 54 23.53 -8.60 -0.12
C ARG A 54 24.35 -9.19 -1.26
N ASP A 55 25.17 -10.17 -0.95
CA ASP A 55 25.90 -10.98 -1.95
C ASP A 55 24.98 -12.07 -2.46
N VAL A 56 24.22 -11.76 -3.50
CA VAL A 56 23.25 -12.69 -4.11
C VAL A 56 23.93 -13.96 -4.62
N ILE A 57 25.01 -13.80 -5.38
CA ILE A 57 25.71 -14.92 -6.03
C ILE A 57 26.34 -15.84 -4.96
N GLY A 58 27.06 -15.26 -4.01
CA GLY A 58 27.64 -16.01 -2.89
C GLY A 58 26.58 -16.74 -2.07
N THR A 59 25.46 -16.10 -1.77
CA THR A 59 24.38 -16.72 -1.02
C THR A 59 23.76 -17.90 -1.78
N GLN A 60 23.47 -17.74 -3.07
CA GLN A 60 22.93 -18.83 -3.90
C GLN A 60 23.92 -20.00 -4.01
N SER A 61 25.22 -19.72 -4.17
CA SER A 61 26.26 -20.74 -4.16
C SER A 61 26.32 -21.52 -2.85
N ILE A 62 26.21 -20.82 -1.71
CA ILE A 62 26.19 -21.48 -0.40
C ILE A 62 24.90 -22.31 -0.22
N MET A 63 23.75 -21.77 -0.58
CA MET A 63 22.47 -22.46 -0.52
C MET A 63 22.44 -23.76 -1.31
N SER A 64 23.13 -23.83 -2.44
CA SER A 64 23.20 -25.05 -3.25
C SER A 64 23.93 -26.20 -2.56
N ARG A 65 24.76 -25.89 -1.55
CA ARG A 65 25.57 -26.84 -0.78
C ARG A 65 24.92 -27.27 0.53
N ILE A 66 23.88 -26.55 1.01
CA ILE A 66 23.13 -26.89 2.22
C ILE A 66 22.22 -28.08 1.90
N SER A 67 22.35 -29.14 2.67
CA SER A 67 21.52 -30.34 2.55
C SER A 67 20.25 -30.28 3.41
N ASP A 68 20.32 -29.62 4.57
CA ASP A 68 19.15 -29.44 5.44
C ASP A 68 18.12 -28.49 4.80
N PRO A 69 16.87 -28.97 4.56
CA PRO A 69 15.88 -28.18 3.84
C PRO A 69 15.40 -26.95 4.61
N THR A 70 15.40 -27.01 5.96
CA THR A 70 14.96 -25.88 6.80
C THR A 70 16.03 -24.80 6.83
N ALA A 71 17.29 -25.16 7.00
CA ALA A 71 18.42 -24.23 6.94
C ALA A 71 18.49 -23.55 5.57
N LYS A 72 18.29 -24.31 4.50
CA LYS A 72 18.23 -23.76 3.12
C LYS A 72 17.12 -22.74 2.95
N LYS A 73 15.90 -23.05 3.42
CA LYS A 73 14.75 -22.11 3.36
C LYS A 73 14.99 -20.85 4.20
N LEU A 74 15.64 -20.96 5.36
CA LEU A 74 15.99 -19.80 6.18
C LEU A 74 16.98 -18.87 5.48
N VAL A 75 17.98 -19.42 4.78
CA VAL A 75 18.92 -18.62 3.99
C VAL A 75 18.22 -17.99 2.78
N GLU A 76 17.35 -18.74 2.08
CA GLU A 76 16.53 -18.21 0.98
C GLU A 76 15.62 -17.07 1.44
N TRP A 77 14.95 -17.24 2.57
CA TRP A 77 14.14 -16.18 3.17
C TRP A 77 14.96 -14.92 3.48
N ALA A 78 16.13 -15.08 4.10
CA ALA A 78 17.03 -13.96 4.38
C ALA A 78 17.52 -13.27 3.08
N LEU A 79 17.84 -14.05 2.04
CA LEU A 79 18.26 -13.54 0.75
C LEU A 79 17.17 -12.68 0.10
N VAL A 80 15.93 -13.18 0.05
CA VAL A 80 14.80 -12.43 -0.54
C VAL A 80 14.50 -11.18 0.26
N ASP A 81 14.52 -11.25 1.59
CA ASP A 81 14.26 -10.11 2.47
C ASP A 81 15.28 -8.97 2.34
N THR A 82 16.53 -9.30 2.03
CA THR A 82 17.63 -8.33 1.95
C THR A 82 17.91 -7.85 0.53
N SER A 83 17.59 -8.64 -0.49
CA SER A 83 18.07 -8.46 -1.86
C SER A 83 17.00 -8.63 -2.95
N ASP A 84 15.72 -8.47 -2.61
CA ASP A 84 14.57 -8.66 -3.51
C ASP A 84 14.72 -7.93 -4.85
N ARG A 85 15.29 -6.72 -4.84
CA ARG A 85 15.50 -5.90 -6.04
C ARG A 85 16.60 -6.39 -6.97
N GLN A 86 17.47 -7.29 -6.51
CA GLN A 86 18.58 -7.85 -7.26
C GLN A 86 18.26 -9.24 -7.81
N LEU A 87 17.17 -9.84 -7.33
CA LEU A 87 16.74 -11.19 -7.71
C LEU A 87 15.93 -11.14 -9.02
N SER A 88 16.10 -12.18 -9.82
CA SER A 88 15.29 -12.37 -11.03
C SER A 88 13.83 -12.69 -10.67
N PHE A 89 12.91 -12.44 -11.60
CA PHE A 89 11.52 -12.89 -11.46
C PHE A 89 11.43 -14.40 -11.18
N THR A 90 12.23 -15.20 -11.85
CA THR A 90 12.26 -16.67 -11.65
C THR A 90 12.65 -17.05 -10.23
N ASP A 91 13.67 -16.38 -9.66
CA ASP A 91 14.09 -16.62 -8.28
C ASP A 91 13.00 -16.20 -7.27
N LEU A 92 12.37 -15.06 -7.49
CA LEU A 92 11.31 -14.56 -6.64
C LEU A 92 10.03 -15.42 -6.72
N ALA A 93 9.66 -15.88 -7.91
CA ALA A 93 8.51 -16.78 -8.10
C ALA A 93 8.75 -18.14 -7.43
N ARG A 94 9.97 -18.68 -7.54
CA ARG A 94 10.37 -19.90 -6.82
C ARG A 94 10.29 -19.70 -5.32
N ALA A 95 10.91 -18.64 -4.80
CA ALA A 95 10.90 -18.32 -3.37
C ALA A 95 9.48 -18.08 -2.83
N GLN A 96 8.58 -17.51 -3.61
CA GLN A 96 7.18 -17.37 -3.24
C GLN A 96 6.51 -18.74 -3.02
N SER A 97 6.81 -19.72 -3.87
CA SER A 97 6.32 -21.10 -3.74
C SER A 97 6.98 -21.82 -2.55
N ASP A 98 8.30 -21.79 -2.45
CA ASP A 98 9.08 -22.52 -1.45
C ASP A 98 8.82 -21.99 -0.03
N LEU A 99 8.52 -20.70 0.09
CA LEU A 99 8.27 -19.98 1.34
C LEU A 99 6.79 -19.59 1.53
N ALA A 100 5.83 -20.29 0.91
CA ALA A 100 4.42 -19.91 0.89
C ALA A 100 3.83 -19.60 2.26
N ASN A 101 4.19 -20.42 3.28
CA ASN A 101 3.69 -20.28 4.66
C ASN A 101 4.67 -19.53 5.59
N TRP A 102 5.67 -18.88 5.05
CA TRP A 102 6.66 -18.16 5.83
C TRP A 102 6.27 -16.68 6.00
N PRO A 103 6.74 -16.01 7.07
CA PRO A 103 6.45 -14.59 7.29
C PRO A 103 6.77 -13.74 6.07
N ARG A 104 6.09 -12.59 5.94
CA ARG A 104 6.28 -11.60 4.88
C ARG A 104 5.93 -12.11 3.45
N ALA A 105 4.96 -13.02 3.35
CA ALA A 105 4.49 -13.52 2.05
C ALA A 105 4.05 -12.40 1.10
N ASP A 106 3.35 -11.37 1.61
CA ASP A 106 2.91 -10.20 0.83
C ASP A 106 4.10 -9.40 0.27
N SER A 107 5.17 -9.22 1.06
CA SER A 107 6.38 -8.53 0.60
C SER A 107 7.08 -9.29 -0.52
N ARG A 108 7.17 -10.62 -0.40
CA ARG A 108 7.74 -11.47 -1.45
C ARG A 108 6.91 -11.43 -2.73
N ARG A 109 5.60 -11.47 -2.59
CA ARG A 109 4.69 -11.35 -3.71
C ARG A 109 4.87 -10.02 -4.43
N ALA A 110 4.88 -8.91 -3.68
CA ALA A 110 5.12 -7.58 -4.23
C ALA A 110 6.47 -7.47 -4.95
N ALA A 111 7.52 -8.15 -4.43
CA ALA A 111 8.81 -8.22 -5.09
C ALA A 111 8.73 -8.98 -6.43
N GLY A 112 8.05 -10.14 -6.47
CA GLY A 112 7.81 -10.88 -7.72
C GLY A 112 7.02 -10.07 -8.75
N GLU A 113 5.97 -9.37 -8.32
CA GLU A 113 5.18 -8.49 -9.19
C GLU A 113 6.01 -7.36 -9.81
N ARG A 114 6.88 -6.71 -9.01
CA ARG A 114 7.79 -5.68 -9.52
C ARG A 114 8.78 -6.25 -10.55
N ALA A 115 9.29 -7.44 -10.28
CA ALA A 115 10.22 -8.08 -11.19
C ALA A 115 9.57 -8.49 -12.53
N LEU A 116 8.27 -8.72 -12.58
CA LEU A 116 7.54 -8.97 -13.84
C LEU A 116 7.68 -7.83 -14.85
N GLY A 117 7.74 -6.57 -14.37
CA GLY A 117 7.93 -5.40 -15.25
C GLY A 117 9.27 -5.39 -15.97
N LEU A 118 10.28 -6.10 -15.45
CA LEU A 118 11.63 -6.22 -16.02
C LEU A 118 11.85 -7.55 -16.76
N ALA A 119 11.04 -8.55 -16.43
CA ALA A 119 11.10 -9.86 -17.07
C ALA A 119 10.21 -9.88 -18.31
N ASN A 120 10.74 -10.20 -19.47
CA ASN A 120 9.94 -10.46 -20.67
C ASN A 120 9.16 -11.79 -20.53
N ALA A 121 8.36 -11.89 -19.45
CA ALA A 121 7.60 -13.08 -19.15
C ALA A 121 6.46 -13.27 -20.16
N SER A 122 6.20 -14.53 -20.56
CA SER A 122 5.08 -14.83 -21.44
C SER A 122 3.73 -14.52 -20.75
N PRO A 123 2.66 -14.22 -21.52
CA PRO A 123 1.34 -14.01 -20.92
C PRO A 123 0.89 -15.18 -20.04
N ASP A 124 1.19 -16.42 -20.44
CA ASP A 124 0.85 -17.61 -19.64
C ASP A 124 1.61 -17.65 -18.31
N THR A 125 2.89 -17.27 -18.32
CA THR A 125 3.70 -17.17 -17.10
C THR A 125 3.14 -16.11 -16.14
N VAL A 126 2.76 -14.94 -16.68
CA VAL A 126 2.16 -13.87 -15.88
C VAL A 126 0.83 -14.33 -15.27
N LEU A 127 -0.07 -14.89 -16.07
CA LEU A 127 -1.37 -15.37 -15.60
C LEU A 127 -1.22 -16.48 -14.56
N ALA A 128 -0.27 -17.41 -14.76
CA ALA A 128 0.03 -18.47 -13.80
C ALA A 128 0.58 -17.93 -12.47
N PHE A 129 1.42 -16.90 -12.51
CA PHE A 129 1.96 -16.25 -11.32
C PHE A 129 0.84 -15.64 -10.46
N PHE A 130 -0.12 -14.95 -11.08
CA PHE A 130 -1.25 -14.39 -10.36
C PHE A 130 -2.29 -15.44 -9.95
N ASN A 131 -2.50 -16.47 -10.75
CA ASN A 131 -3.45 -17.56 -10.49
C ASN A 131 -4.81 -17.05 -9.95
N GLY A 132 -5.39 -16.07 -10.64
CA GLY A 132 -6.67 -15.44 -10.27
C GLY A 132 -6.61 -14.47 -9.07
N THR A 133 -5.46 -14.26 -8.46
CA THR A 133 -5.32 -13.31 -7.36
C THR A 133 -5.08 -11.89 -7.89
N ALA A 134 -5.61 -10.88 -7.20
CA ALA A 134 -5.43 -9.48 -7.58
C ALA A 134 -3.98 -9.01 -7.38
N PRO A 135 -3.44 -8.12 -8.23
CA PRO A 135 -2.12 -7.56 -8.04
C PRO A 135 -2.07 -6.61 -6.83
N THR A 136 -0.90 -6.47 -6.24
CA THR A 136 -0.63 -5.60 -5.09
C THR A 136 0.26 -4.41 -5.44
N THR A 137 0.92 -4.46 -6.61
CA THR A 137 1.80 -3.39 -7.12
C THR A 137 1.34 -2.89 -8.49
N ALA A 138 1.72 -1.67 -8.85
CA ALA A 138 1.38 -1.09 -10.15
C ALA A 138 2.02 -1.87 -11.30
N GLU A 139 3.27 -2.33 -11.12
CA GLU A 139 3.97 -3.17 -12.09
C GLU A 139 3.21 -4.49 -12.30
N GLY A 140 2.74 -5.10 -11.21
CA GLY A 140 1.91 -6.31 -11.27
C GLY A 140 0.61 -6.08 -12.02
N ALA A 141 -0.08 -4.96 -11.77
CA ALA A 141 -1.33 -4.60 -12.44
C ALA A 141 -1.11 -4.37 -13.95
N ILE A 142 -0.03 -3.67 -14.31
CA ILE A 142 0.36 -3.41 -15.70
C ILE A 142 0.71 -4.74 -16.41
N ALA A 143 1.49 -5.60 -15.77
CA ALA A 143 1.87 -6.90 -16.32
C ALA A 143 0.64 -7.80 -16.52
N LEU A 144 -0.22 -7.90 -15.51
CA LEU A 144 -1.43 -8.72 -15.55
C LEU A 144 -2.41 -8.24 -16.61
N ALA A 145 -2.70 -6.93 -16.67
CA ALA A 145 -3.57 -6.36 -17.69
C ALA A 145 -3.03 -6.59 -19.10
N GLY A 146 -1.71 -6.46 -19.29
CA GLY A 146 -1.05 -6.75 -20.56
C GLY A 146 -1.14 -8.20 -20.98
N ALA A 147 -1.00 -9.14 -20.05
CA ALA A 147 -1.16 -10.57 -20.30
C ALA A 147 -2.60 -10.94 -20.64
N MET A 148 -3.57 -10.40 -19.87
CA MET A 148 -5.00 -10.57 -20.15
C MET A 148 -5.38 -10.07 -21.54
N GLU A 149 -4.88 -8.87 -21.92
CA GLU A 149 -5.14 -8.28 -23.22
C GLU A 149 -4.65 -9.19 -24.36
N GLN A 150 -3.41 -9.71 -24.25
CA GLN A 150 -2.82 -10.62 -25.24
C GLN A 150 -3.57 -11.96 -25.33
N LYS A 151 -4.23 -12.40 -24.25
CA LYS A 151 -5.06 -13.60 -24.21
C LYS A 151 -6.53 -13.36 -24.58
N GLY A 152 -6.86 -12.15 -25.06
CA GLY A 152 -8.22 -11.80 -25.46
C GLY A 152 -9.19 -11.50 -24.32
N GLN A 153 -8.72 -11.46 -23.07
CA GLN A 153 -9.50 -11.13 -21.86
C GLN A 153 -9.58 -9.61 -21.68
N ARG A 154 -10.04 -8.92 -22.74
CA ARG A 154 -10.01 -7.45 -22.80
C ARG A 154 -10.92 -6.80 -21.76
N ARG A 155 -12.07 -7.39 -21.44
CA ARG A 155 -13.02 -6.82 -20.47
C ARG A 155 -12.45 -6.84 -19.07
N GLU A 156 -11.81 -7.93 -18.69
CA GLU A 156 -11.16 -8.14 -17.40
C GLU A 156 -9.96 -7.20 -17.25
N ALA A 157 -9.13 -7.08 -18.30
CA ALA A 157 -8.02 -6.15 -18.33
C ALA A 157 -8.48 -4.69 -18.19
N GLN A 158 -9.55 -4.30 -18.89
CA GLN A 158 -10.13 -2.96 -18.78
C GLN A 158 -10.68 -2.68 -17.38
N ALA A 159 -11.39 -3.64 -16.78
CA ALA A 159 -11.91 -3.50 -15.42
C ALA A 159 -10.77 -3.33 -14.40
N LEU A 160 -9.70 -4.13 -14.52
CA LEU A 160 -8.51 -4.05 -13.67
C LEU A 160 -7.84 -2.67 -13.78
N ILE A 161 -7.59 -2.20 -15.00
CA ILE A 161 -6.93 -0.90 -15.23
C ILE A 161 -7.79 0.27 -14.71
N ARG A 162 -9.12 0.24 -14.92
CA ARG A 162 -10.01 1.29 -14.41
C ARG A 162 -10.09 1.31 -12.89
N ASP A 163 -10.15 0.14 -12.25
CA ASP A 163 -10.12 0.06 -10.79
C ASP A 163 -8.81 0.64 -10.23
N TRP A 164 -7.67 0.20 -10.76
CA TRP A 164 -6.36 0.70 -10.38
C TRP A 164 -6.22 2.21 -10.58
N TRP A 165 -6.65 2.70 -11.74
CA TRP A 165 -6.61 4.12 -12.05
C TRP A 165 -7.35 4.97 -11.03
N ARG A 166 -8.54 4.51 -10.60
CA ARG A 166 -9.41 5.24 -9.69
C ARG A 166 -8.98 5.17 -8.22
N THR A 167 -8.36 4.06 -7.81
CA THR A 167 -8.26 3.72 -6.38
C THR A 167 -6.84 3.57 -5.87
N ARG A 168 -5.82 3.48 -6.75
CA ARG A 168 -4.45 3.19 -6.35
C ARG A 168 -3.49 4.33 -6.65
N SER A 169 -2.60 4.61 -5.70
CA SER A 169 -1.48 5.52 -5.90
C SER A 169 -0.33 4.79 -6.60
N PHE A 170 0.27 5.44 -7.58
CA PHE A 170 1.47 4.99 -8.29
C PHE A 170 2.19 6.21 -8.87
N ASP A 171 3.45 6.03 -9.25
CA ASP A 171 4.29 7.13 -9.70
C ASP A 171 3.91 7.66 -11.10
N GLU A 172 4.56 8.74 -11.51
CA GLU A 172 4.30 9.38 -12.80
C GLU A 172 4.63 8.47 -13.99
N ALA A 173 5.69 7.67 -13.90
CA ALA A 173 6.11 6.78 -14.98
C ALA A 173 5.07 5.66 -15.20
N GLN A 174 4.57 5.07 -14.12
CA GLN A 174 3.51 4.08 -14.14
C GLN A 174 2.20 4.69 -14.64
N GLN A 175 1.87 5.91 -14.19
CA GLN A 175 0.71 6.67 -14.68
C GLN A 175 0.78 6.91 -16.18
N SER A 176 1.93 7.36 -16.66
CA SER A 176 2.14 7.59 -18.10
C SER A 176 2.06 6.29 -18.90
N THR A 177 2.59 5.18 -18.37
CA THR A 177 2.48 3.87 -19.00
C THR A 177 1.03 3.45 -19.18
N ILE A 178 0.21 3.58 -18.14
CA ILE A 178 -1.22 3.24 -18.20
C ILE A 178 -1.96 4.17 -19.17
N ALA A 179 -1.74 5.49 -19.08
CA ALA A 179 -2.39 6.47 -19.93
C ALA A 179 -2.03 6.29 -21.41
N ASN A 180 -0.78 6.01 -21.73
CA ASN A 180 -0.33 5.82 -23.11
C ASN A 180 -0.85 4.50 -23.71
N ARG A 181 -0.86 3.44 -22.91
CA ARG A 181 -1.25 2.12 -23.41
C ARG A 181 -2.77 1.91 -23.43
N TRP A 182 -3.45 2.37 -22.38
CA TRP A 182 -4.86 2.08 -22.15
C TRP A 182 -5.71 3.32 -21.92
N GLY A 183 -5.22 4.50 -22.30
CA GLY A 183 -5.97 5.75 -22.14
C GLY A 183 -7.35 5.73 -22.82
N GLY A 184 -7.47 5.03 -23.95
CA GLY A 184 -8.77 4.83 -24.62
C GLY A 184 -9.77 3.95 -23.85
N TRP A 185 -9.37 3.32 -22.74
CA TRP A 185 -10.27 2.58 -21.83
C TRP A 185 -10.77 3.45 -20.69
N LEU A 186 -10.15 4.62 -20.47
CA LEU A 186 -10.46 5.56 -19.40
C LEU A 186 -11.38 6.67 -19.94
N ASN A 187 -12.34 7.08 -19.14
CA ASN A 187 -13.22 8.20 -19.45
C ASN A 187 -12.99 9.40 -18.52
N ALA A 188 -13.71 10.50 -18.73
CA ALA A 188 -13.59 11.70 -17.91
C ALA A 188 -13.84 11.43 -16.42
N ASP A 189 -14.81 10.59 -16.06
CA ASP A 189 -15.10 10.25 -14.67
C ASP A 189 -13.95 9.46 -14.03
N ASP A 190 -13.26 8.61 -14.81
CA ASP A 190 -12.08 7.89 -14.34
C ASP A 190 -10.95 8.87 -13.98
N HIS A 191 -10.74 9.90 -14.79
CA HIS A 191 -9.75 10.93 -14.54
C HIS A 191 -10.10 11.80 -13.33
N VAL A 192 -11.38 12.17 -13.19
CA VAL A 192 -11.88 12.91 -12.01
C VAL A 192 -11.69 12.08 -10.74
N ALA A 193 -12.07 10.81 -10.76
CA ALA A 193 -11.90 9.92 -9.60
C ALA A 193 -10.41 9.80 -9.20
N ARG A 194 -9.51 9.65 -10.18
CA ARG A 194 -8.07 9.63 -9.92
C ARG A 194 -7.57 10.92 -9.31
N LEU A 195 -7.92 12.08 -9.88
CA LEU A 195 -7.49 13.36 -9.33
C LEU A 195 -7.98 13.53 -7.89
N ASN A 196 -9.25 13.23 -7.62
CA ASN A 196 -9.82 13.32 -6.27
C ASN A 196 -9.06 12.44 -5.27
N MET A 197 -8.69 11.22 -5.66
CA MET A 197 -7.87 10.34 -4.85
C MET A 197 -6.50 10.96 -4.58
N LEU A 198 -5.80 11.44 -5.61
CA LEU A 198 -4.47 12.02 -5.48
C LEU A 198 -4.46 13.32 -4.67
N LEU A 199 -5.53 14.12 -4.71
CA LEU A 199 -5.65 15.35 -3.93
C LEU A 199 -5.77 15.10 -2.42
N LEU A 200 -6.28 13.95 -2.00
CA LEU A 200 -6.33 13.54 -0.58
C LEU A 200 -5.04 12.84 -0.12
N GLY A 201 -4.16 12.49 -1.02
CA GLY A 201 -2.88 11.83 -0.74
C GLY A 201 -1.66 12.75 -0.83
N PRO A 202 -0.44 12.17 -0.88
CA PRO A 202 0.78 12.91 -1.17
C PRO A 202 0.73 13.47 -2.60
N HIS A 203 1.13 14.74 -2.75
CA HIS A 203 1.18 15.36 -4.06
C HIS A 203 2.57 15.23 -4.70
N GLY A 204 2.56 15.01 -5.99
CA GLY A 204 3.77 14.86 -6.79
C GLY A 204 3.53 15.14 -8.27
N PRO A 205 4.48 14.74 -9.13
CA PRO A 205 4.35 14.88 -10.58
C PRO A 205 3.08 14.21 -11.13
N ALA A 206 2.72 13.04 -10.62
CA ALA A 206 1.49 12.32 -11.00
C ALA A 206 0.22 13.17 -10.77
N THR A 207 0.13 13.87 -9.63
CA THR A 207 -1.01 14.76 -9.34
C THR A 207 -1.06 15.95 -10.31
N ARG A 208 0.09 16.58 -10.59
CA ARG A 208 0.17 17.71 -11.52
C ARG A 208 -0.23 17.33 -12.94
N ALA A 209 0.19 16.15 -13.40
CA ALA A 209 -0.17 15.65 -14.72
C ALA A 209 -1.69 15.45 -14.88
N MET A 210 -2.39 15.07 -13.81
CA MET A 210 -3.84 14.87 -13.85
C MET A 210 -4.65 16.15 -14.01
N VAL A 211 -4.12 17.32 -13.62
CA VAL A 211 -4.86 18.60 -13.67
C VAL A 211 -5.38 18.91 -15.08
N TYR A 212 -4.59 18.61 -16.10
CA TYR A 212 -4.96 18.87 -17.50
C TYR A 212 -5.89 17.81 -18.12
N MET A 213 -6.16 16.72 -17.38
CA MET A 213 -7.00 15.61 -17.86
C MET A 213 -8.45 15.67 -17.33
N VAL A 214 -8.78 16.70 -16.57
CA VAL A 214 -10.09 16.84 -15.91
C VAL A 214 -10.80 18.14 -16.33
N PRO A 215 -12.14 18.24 -16.15
CA PRO A 215 -12.89 19.46 -16.42
C PRO A 215 -12.45 20.67 -15.59
N ALA A 216 -12.76 21.89 -16.05
CA ALA A 216 -12.29 23.15 -15.49
C ALA A 216 -12.64 23.35 -14.00
N ASP A 217 -13.80 22.91 -13.56
CA ASP A 217 -14.22 22.93 -12.15
C ASP A 217 -13.28 22.11 -11.26
N ARG A 218 -12.86 20.92 -11.73
CA ARG A 218 -11.90 20.07 -11.01
C ARG A 218 -10.47 20.59 -11.09
N GLN A 219 -10.10 21.25 -12.20
CA GLN A 219 -8.83 21.99 -12.28
C GLN A 219 -8.76 23.10 -11.24
N ALA A 220 -9.87 23.86 -11.06
CA ALA A 220 -9.94 24.90 -10.04
C ALA A 220 -9.70 24.37 -8.62
N VAL A 221 -10.29 23.21 -8.28
CA VAL A 221 -10.05 22.53 -6.99
C VAL A 221 -8.58 22.13 -6.84
N ALA A 222 -7.99 21.49 -7.85
CA ALA A 222 -6.60 21.06 -7.80
C ALA A 222 -5.64 22.26 -7.63
N ASN A 223 -5.88 23.34 -8.36
CA ASN A 223 -5.08 24.57 -8.26
C ASN A 223 -5.20 25.20 -6.87
N ALA A 224 -6.40 25.24 -6.27
CA ALA A 224 -6.62 25.74 -4.92
C ALA A 224 -5.88 24.88 -3.88
N VAL A 225 -5.95 23.56 -3.99
CA VAL A 225 -5.23 22.61 -3.12
C VAL A 225 -3.72 22.80 -3.21
N MET A 226 -3.17 22.92 -4.42
CA MET A 226 -1.73 23.13 -4.62
C MET A 226 -1.27 24.50 -4.08
N ALA A 227 -2.08 25.54 -4.25
CA ALA A 227 -1.80 26.87 -3.72
C ALA A 227 -1.81 26.88 -2.18
N LEU A 228 -2.79 26.26 -1.55
CA LEU A 228 -2.89 26.16 -0.08
C LEU A 228 -1.69 25.41 0.53
N ARG A 229 -1.14 24.40 -0.13
CA ARG A 229 0.04 23.67 0.36
C ARG A 229 1.31 24.49 0.48
N THR A 230 1.41 25.57 -0.28
CA THR A 230 2.56 26.47 -0.27
C THR A 230 2.27 27.80 0.40
N ALA A 231 1.04 28.01 0.87
CA ALA A 231 0.61 29.24 1.49
C ALA A 231 1.07 29.35 2.94
N TYR A 232 1.28 30.58 3.39
CA TYR A 232 1.52 30.89 4.80
C TYR A 232 0.21 30.95 5.62
N SER A 233 -0.89 31.44 4.99
CA SER A 233 -2.21 31.52 5.61
C SER A 233 -3.29 31.13 4.58
N PRO A 234 -4.37 30.44 4.99
CA PRO A 234 -5.45 30.08 4.08
C PRO A 234 -6.38 31.24 3.69
N ASP A 235 -6.44 32.31 4.49
CA ASP A 235 -7.55 33.27 4.47
C ASP A 235 -7.75 33.96 3.12
N ALA A 236 -6.71 34.60 2.59
CA ALA A 236 -6.78 35.31 1.33
C ALA A 236 -7.06 34.38 0.13
N LEU A 237 -6.49 33.18 0.15
CA LEU A 237 -6.72 32.21 -0.91
C LEU A 237 -8.17 31.70 -0.88
N VAL A 238 -8.68 31.32 0.29
CA VAL A 238 -10.04 30.78 0.43
C VAL A 238 -11.09 31.84 0.13
N ALA A 239 -10.86 33.11 0.53
CA ALA A 239 -11.76 34.22 0.22
C ALA A 239 -11.94 34.49 -1.29
N GLY A 240 -10.93 34.16 -2.09
CA GLY A 240 -10.98 34.29 -3.56
C GLY A 240 -11.61 33.10 -4.28
N LEU A 241 -11.96 32.01 -3.58
CA LEU A 241 -12.53 30.81 -4.21
C LEU A 241 -14.05 30.90 -4.32
N SER A 242 -14.61 30.26 -5.35
CA SER A 242 -16.05 30.03 -5.38
C SER A 242 -16.48 29.09 -4.23
N PRO A 243 -17.74 29.21 -3.74
CA PRO A 243 -18.23 28.32 -2.67
C PRO A 243 -18.09 26.82 -2.97
N ALA A 244 -18.28 26.43 -4.24
CA ALA A 244 -18.14 25.04 -4.67
C ALA A 244 -16.69 24.54 -4.52
N VAL A 245 -15.70 25.36 -4.84
CA VAL A 245 -14.28 25.02 -4.68
C VAL A 245 -13.86 25.10 -3.21
N ALA A 246 -14.26 26.14 -2.48
CA ALA A 246 -13.88 26.32 -1.07
C ALA A 246 -14.40 25.19 -0.15
N ASN A 247 -15.54 24.59 -0.49
CA ASN A 247 -16.16 23.50 0.26
C ASN A 247 -15.77 22.09 -0.25
N ASP A 248 -14.92 21.99 -1.28
CA ASP A 248 -14.45 20.71 -1.74
C ASP A 248 -13.61 20.02 -0.63
N PRO A 249 -13.81 18.72 -0.36
CA PRO A 249 -13.12 18.02 0.72
C PRO A 249 -11.59 18.13 0.67
N ALA A 250 -10.99 18.16 -0.51
CA ALA A 250 -9.54 18.29 -0.65
C ALA A 250 -9.06 19.71 -0.29
N VAL A 251 -9.82 20.76 -0.63
CA VAL A 251 -9.54 22.14 -0.24
C VAL A 251 -9.72 22.32 1.27
N VAL A 252 -10.82 21.78 1.81
CA VAL A 252 -11.09 21.81 3.26
C VAL A 252 -9.97 21.12 4.03
N LEU A 253 -9.48 19.97 3.56
CA LEU A 253 -8.37 19.25 4.18
C LEU A 253 -7.09 20.10 4.26
N GLU A 254 -6.70 20.75 3.16
CA GLU A 254 -5.50 21.59 3.17
C GLU A 254 -5.69 22.86 4.03
N ARG A 255 -6.89 23.42 4.04
CA ARG A 255 -7.23 24.52 4.95
C ARG A 255 -7.12 24.13 6.41
N VAL A 256 -7.66 22.99 6.79
CA VAL A 256 -7.58 22.43 8.15
C VAL A 256 -6.12 22.21 8.56
N ARG A 257 -5.30 21.62 7.68
CA ARG A 257 -3.86 21.42 7.93
C ARG A 257 -3.12 22.74 8.15
N LEU A 258 -3.38 23.70 7.30
CA LEU A 258 -2.72 25.01 7.37
C LEU A 258 -3.12 25.77 8.64
N LEU A 259 -4.40 25.75 9.01
CA LEU A 259 -4.89 26.34 10.28
C LEU A 259 -4.23 25.68 11.49
N ARG A 260 -4.12 24.36 11.50
CA ARG A 260 -3.44 23.64 12.59
C ARG A 260 -1.96 23.99 12.68
N SER A 261 -1.26 24.01 11.57
CA SER A 261 0.16 24.38 11.53
C SER A 261 0.44 25.84 11.97
N ALA A 262 -0.55 26.71 11.79
CA ALA A 262 -0.51 28.11 12.21
C ALA A 262 -0.97 28.34 13.67
N GLY A 263 -1.29 27.27 14.43
CA GLY A 263 -1.78 27.40 15.81
C GLY A 263 -3.24 27.86 15.91
N ARG A 264 -4.01 27.81 14.81
CA ARG A 264 -5.41 28.29 14.70
C ARG A 264 -6.41 27.12 14.71
N GLN A 265 -6.19 26.14 15.60
CA GLN A 265 -6.99 24.90 15.64
C GLN A 265 -8.47 25.16 15.89
N SER A 266 -8.81 26.16 16.70
CA SER A 266 -10.21 26.53 16.99
C SER A 266 -11.01 26.87 15.73
N GLU A 267 -10.37 27.41 14.71
CA GLU A 267 -11.00 27.72 13.41
C GLU A 267 -11.08 26.50 12.50
N GLY A 268 -10.13 25.57 12.62
CA GLY A 268 -10.11 24.34 11.82
C GLY A 268 -11.06 23.27 12.34
N PHE A 269 -11.32 23.23 13.64
CA PHE A 269 -12.13 22.18 14.27
C PHE A 269 -13.53 22.01 13.66
N PRO A 270 -14.32 23.09 13.44
CA PRO A 270 -15.63 22.98 12.79
C PRO A 270 -15.57 22.41 11.37
N LEU A 271 -14.46 22.61 10.67
CA LEU A 271 -14.29 22.17 9.28
C LEU A 271 -14.07 20.65 9.17
N LEU A 272 -13.68 19.97 10.26
CA LEU A 272 -13.45 18.52 10.23
C LEU A 272 -14.73 17.73 9.90
N SER A 273 -15.90 18.26 10.22
CA SER A 273 -17.18 17.64 9.91
C SER A 273 -17.51 17.62 8.41
N ALA A 274 -16.93 18.55 7.64
CA ALA A 274 -17.07 18.59 6.18
C ALA A 274 -16.18 17.56 5.45
N LEU A 275 -15.23 16.96 6.14
CA LEU A 275 -14.37 15.93 5.57
C LEU A 275 -15.11 14.58 5.50
N PRO A 276 -14.97 13.80 4.42
CA PRO A 276 -15.62 12.51 4.29
C PRO A 276 -15.19 11.55 5.40
N ALA A 277 -16.14 10.77 5.93
CA ALA A 277 -15.89 9.83 7.03
C ALA A 277 -14.86 8.76 6.62
N ALA A 278 -15.03 8.18 5.45
CA ALA A 278 -14.15 7.15 4.89
C ALA A 278 -14.09 7.29 3.37
N PRO A 279 -13.01 7.82 2.79
CA PRO A 279 -12.79 7.74 1.35
C PRO A 279 -12.53 6.29 0.92
N SER A 280 -12.80 5.98 -0.36
CA SER A 280 -12.70 4.63 -0.90
C SER A 280 -11.27 4.11 -1.06
N HIS A 281 -10.26 4.98 -0.94
CA HIS A 281 -8.84 4.65 -1.14
C HIS A 281 -8.05 4.81 0.15
N LYS A 282 -7.06 3.93 0.32
CA LYS A 282 -6.27 3.81 1.56
C LYS A 282 -5.53 5.10 1.91
N GLU A 283 -4.88 5.73 0.94
CA GLU A 283 -4.10 6.95 1.14
C GLU A 283 -4.95 8.09 1.71
N GLY A 284 -6.18 8.23 1.20
CA GLY A 284 -7.14 9.20 1.73
C GLY A 284 -7.62 8.85 3.13
N GLN A 285 -7.85 7.57 3.42
CA GLN A 285 -8.22 7.11 4.76
C GLN A 285 -7.11 7.44 5.78
N ASP A 286 -5.87 7.07 5.47
CA ASP A 286 -4.71 7.32 6.34
C ASP A 286 -4.49 8.83 6.57
N THR A 287 -4.66 9.62 5.52
CA THR A 287 -4.53 11.09 5.59
C THR A 287 -5.60 11.73 6.47
N LEU A 288 -6.87 11.42 6.24
CA LEU A 288 -7.98 11.98 7.01
C LEU A 288 -7.96 11.51 8.47
N TRP A 289 -7.62 10.25 8.69
CA TRP A 289 -7.44 9.73 10.05
C TRP A 289 -6.33 10.47 10.79
N SER A 290 -5.17 10.64 10.15
CA SER A 290 -4.02 11.33 10.74
C SER A 290 -4.37 12.77 11.11
N GLU A 291 -5.10 13.50 10.25
CA GLU A 291 -5.47 14.87 10.53
C GLU A 291 -6.50 14.98 11.67
N ARG A 292 -7.54 14.14 11.68
CA ARG A 292 -8.50 14.07 12.79
C ARG A 292 -7.83 13.73 14.11
N ARG A 293 -6.92 12.74 14.09
CA ARG A 293 -6.16 12.36 15.28
C ARG A 293 -5.30 13.52 15.79
N ASN A 294 -4.65 14.27 14.91
CA ASN A 294 -3.84 15.42 15.32
C ASN A 294 -4.69 16.49 15.99
N TYR A 295 -5.85 16.84 15.42
CA TYR A 295 -6.78 17.78 16.05
C TYR A 295 -7.29 17.29 17.40
N PHE A 296 -7.60 16.01 17.53
CA PHE A 296 -8.00 15.41 18.79
C PHE A 296 -6.90 15.51 19.86
N LEU A 297 -5.64 15.21 19.48
CA LEU A 297 -4.51 15.32 20.41
C LEU A 297 -4.25 16.77 20.83
N ASP A 298 -4.34 17.72 19.90
CA ASP A 298 -4.21 19.14 20.18
C ASP A 298 -5.30 19.62 21.16
N ALA A 299 -6.56 19.19 20.98
CA ALA A 299 -7.68 19.51 21.87
C ALA A 299 -7.45 18.97 23.30
N LEU A 300 -6.98 17.72 23.41
CA LEU A 300 -6.64 17.13 24.72
C LEU A 300 -5.52 17.91 25.43
N GLN A 301 -4.48 18.32 24.72
CA GLN A 301 -3.39 19.11 25.30
C GLN A 301 -3.85 20.48 25.78
N GLN A 302 -4.85 21.05 25.14
CA GLN A 302 -5.44 22.35 25.54
C GLN A 302 -6.52 22.21 26.62
N GLY A 303 -6.75 21.00 27.14
CA GLY A 303 -7.77 20.73 28.17
C GLY A 303 -9.22 20.88 27.67
N ASN A 304 -9.43 20.76 26.37
CA ASN A 304 -10.73 20.89 25.71
C ASN A 304 -11.08 19.55 25.00
N PRO A 305 -11.63 18.56 25.77
CA PRO A 305 -11.92 17.23 25.27
C PRO A 305 -13.12 17.17 24.31
#